data_12c7c82e231f4a0854ffc68044c10cae
#
_entry.id   12c7c82e231f4a0854ffc68044c10cae
#
_cell.length_a   1.000
_cell.length_b   1.000
_cell.length_c   1.000
_cell.angle_alpha   90.00
_cell.angle_beta   90.00
_cell.angle_gamma   90.00
#
_symmetry.space_group_name_H-M   'P 1'
#
loop_
_entity.id
_entity.type
_entity.pdbx_description
1 polymer ?
#
loop_
_entity_poly.entity_id
_entity_poly.type
_entity_poly.pdbx_seq_one_letter_code
_entity_poly.pdbx_strand_id
1 'polypeptide(L)'
;EEWAKQYTRHYGLDTYGLRYFNVFGRRQDPDGAYAAVIPKFIKQLSHGERPTIHGDGKQSRDFTYIENVIEANLKACLAGHDAAGEAFNIAYGGREYLIDIYYGLTAALGVDIEPQFGPSRAGDIKHSNADIGKAKKMLMYNPEWSFEKGIKAAIEWYKENL
;
A
#
# COMPACT_ATOMS: atom_id res chain seq x y z
N GLU A 1 14.69 -2.23 -13.23
CA GLU A 1 15.64 -1.53 -12.38
C GLU A 1 17.03 -1.54 -13.00
N GLU A 2 17.59 -2.70 -13.34
CA GLU A 2 18.93 -2.78 -13.95
C GLU A 2 19.05 -1.95 -15.24
N TRP A 3 18.04 -1.97 -16.12
CA TRP A 3 18.02 -1.11 -17.29
C TRP A 3 18.06 0.39 -16.92
N ALA A 4 17.27 0.83 -15.96
CA ALA A 4 17.28 2.21 -15.48
C ALA A 4 18.68 2.63 -15.00
N LYS A 5 19.31 1.80 -14.19
CA LYS A 5 20.68 1.97 -13.70
C LYS A 5 21.71 2.09 -14.85
N GLN A 6 21.58 1.25 -15.88
CA GLN A 6 22.45 1.32 -17.05
C GLN A 6 22.24 2.62 -17.84
N TYR A 7 20.99 3.10 -17.98
CA TYR A 7 20.73 4.38 -18.62
C TYR A 7 21.38 5.55 -17.86
N THR A 8 21.31 5.56 -16.53
CA THR A 8 22.02 6.55 -15.74
C THR A 8 23.52 6.48 -15.98
N ARG A 9 24.11 5.29 -15.92
CA ARG A 9 25.57 5.10 -16.06
C ARG A 9 26.11 5.48 -17.44
N HIS A 10 25.42 5.10 -18.52
CA HIS A 10 25.92 5.21 -19.89
C HIS A 10 25.46 6.47 -20.62
N TYR A 11 24.31 7.03 -20.24
CA TYR A 11 23.72 8.16 -20.95
C TYR A 11 23.52 9.39 -20.06
N GLY A 12 23.90 9.32 -18.79
CA GLY A 12 23.75 10.45 -17.86
C GLY A 12 22.29 10.81 -17.55
N LEU A 13 21.33 9.89 -17.83
CA LEU A 13 19.93 10.11 -17.54
C LEU A 13 19.65 9.75 -16.07
N ASP A 14 19.27 10.71 -15.27
CA ASP A 14 18.90 10.46 -13.89
C ASP A 14 17.62 9.62 -13.81
N THR A 15 17.72 8.42 -13.24
CA THR A 15 16.62 7.49 -13.07
C THR A 15 16.49 7.07 -11.61
N TYR A 16 15.25 6.90 -11.13
CA TYR A 16 14.95 6.52 -9.75
C TYR A 16 13.93 5.40 -9.75
N GLY A 17 14.31 4.21 -9.29
CA GLY A 17 13.41 3.05 -9.21
C GLY A 17 12.60 3.10 -7.92
N LEU A 18 11.27 3.22 -7.98
CA LEU A 18 10.41 3.24 -6.80
C LEU A 18 9.61 1.94 -6.69
N ARG A 19 9.86 1.16 -5.62
CA ARG A 19 9.17 -0.09 -5.32
C ARG A 19 8.06 0.18 -4.32
N TYR A 20 6.82 0.26 -4.79
CA TYR A 20 5.67 0.54 -3.94
C TYR A 20 5.21 -0.71 -3.19
N PHE A 21 4.89 -0.55 -1.90
CA PHE A 21 4.38 -1.61 -1.03
C PHE A 21 2.90 -1.39 -0.71
N ASN A 22 2.06 -2.36 -1.10
CA ASN A 22 0.62 -2.46 -0.77
C ASN A 22 -0.10 -1.10 -0.72
N VAL A 23 -0.02 -0.36 -1.83
CA VAL A 23 -0.63 0.97 -1.94
C VAL A 23 -2.14 0.87 -1.83
N PHE A 24 -2.73 1.76 -1.04
CA PHE A 24 -4.17 1.93 -0.92
C PHE A 24 -4.55 3.41 -0.91
N GLY A 25 -5.81 3.71 -1.21
CA GLY A 25 -6.28 5.09 -1.18
C GLY A 25 -7.58 5.30 -1.95
N ARG A 26 -7.95 6.56 -2.04
CA ARG A 26 -9.11 7.00 -2.83
C ARG A 26 -8.96 6.59 -4.30
N ARG A 27 -10.07 6.34 -4.99
CA ARG A 27 -10.14 6.01 -6.42
C ARG A 27 -9.46 4.68 -6.81
N GLN A 28 -9.06 3.86 -5.86
CA GLN A 28 -8.58 2.53 -6.17
C GLN A 28 -9.75 1.63 -6.55
N ASP A 29 -9.68 1.02 -7.73
CA ASP A 29 -10.75 0.16 -8.26
C ASP A 29 -10.86 -1.14 -7.44
N PRO A 30 -12.02 -1.42 -6.81
CA PRO A 30 -12.26 -2.65 -6.06
C PRO A 30 -12.42 -3.88 -6.95
N ASP A 31 -12.71 -3.71 -8.25
CA ASP A 31 -13.02 -4.77 -9.20
C ASP A 31 -11.87 -5.07 -10.17
N GLY A 32 -10.77 -4.34 -10.09
CA GLY A 32 -9.61 -4.54 -10.96
C GLY A 32 -9.03 -5.96 -10.85
N ALA A 33 -8.40 -6.45 -11.90
CA ALA A 33 -7.78 -7.79 -11.96
C ALA A 33 -6.79 -8.07 -10.83
N TYR A 34 -6.22 -7.01 -10.27
CA TYR A 34 -5.33 -7.02 -9.09
C TYR A 34 -5.93 -6.22 -7.94
N ALA A 35 -7.26 -6.29 -7.76
CA ALA A 35 -7.95 -5.54 -6.72
C ALA A 35 -7.32 -5.78 -5.35
N ALA A 36 -6.84 -4.69 -4.73
CA ALA A 36 -6.26 -4.73 -3.40
C ALA A 36 -7.33 -5.09 -2.36
N VAL A 37 -6.90 -5.71 -1.28
CA VAL A 37 -7.81 -6.24 -0.25
C VAL A 37 -8.66 -5.14 0.41
N ILE A 38 -8.11 -3.95 0.64
CA ILE A 38 -8.81 -2.86 1.33
C ILE A 38 -10.02 -2.37 0.52
N PRO A 39 -9.90 -1.91 -0.75
CA PRO A 39 -11.07 -1.45 -1.50
C PRO A 39 -12.10 -2.56 -1.71
N LYS A 40 -11.66 -3.81 -1.88
CA LYS A 40 -12.56 -4.97 -2.01
C LYS A 40 -13.39 -5.20 -0.73
N PHE A 41 -12.74 -5.16 0.44
CA PHE A 41 -13.46 -5.30 1.71
C PHE A 41 -14.43 -4.13 1.94
N ILE A 42 -14.01 -2.90 1.66
CA ILE A 42 -14.90 -1.73 1.80
C ILE A 42 -16.13 -1.93 0.92
N LYS A 43 -15.97 -2.27 -0.37
CA LYS A 43 -17.07 -2.50 -1.29
C LYS A 43 -18.02 -3.59 -0.78
N GLN A 44 -17.50 -4.77 -0.44
CA GLN A 44 -18.30 -5.89 0.03
C GLN A 44 -19.08 -5.55 1.32
N LEU A 45 -18.40 -4.96 2.30
CA LEU A 45 -19.03 -4.54 3.57
C LEU A 45 -20.12 -3.47 3.36
N SER A 46 -19.88 -2.50 2.47
CA SER A 46 -20.87 -1.46 2.13
C SER A 46 -22.14 -2.02 1.45
N HIS A 47 -22.02 -3.16 0.76
CA HIS A 47 -23.16 -3.86 0.17
C HIS A 47 -23.78 -4.94 1.09
N GLY A 48 -23.34 -5.03 2.36
CA GLY A 48 -23.80 -6.05 3.28
C GLY A 48 -23.31 -7.48 2.95
N GLU A 49 -22.32 -7.60 2.07
CA GLU A 49 -21.71 -8.87 1.71
C GLU A 49 -20.70 -9.32 2.75
N ARG A 50 -20.49 -10.62 2.86
CA ARG A 50 -19.54 -11.23 3.78
C ARG A 50 -18.20 -11.49 3.10
N PRO A 51 -17.14 -10.67 3.37
CA PRO A 51 -15.83 -10.87 2.77
C PRO A 51 -15.15 -12.18 3.20
N THR A 52 -14.34 -12.74 2.30
CA THR A 52 -13.54 -13.94 2.58
C THR A 52 -12.10 -13.55 2.90
N ILE A 53 -11.64 -13.94 4.09
CA ILE A 53 -10.23 -13.90 4.51
C ILE A 53 -9.60 -15.27 4.21
N HIS A 54 -8.57 -15.30 3.37
CA HIS A 54 -7.84 -16.53 3.10
C HIS A 54 -6.81 -16.79 4.21
N GLY A 55 -6.83 -18.01 4.78
CA GLY A 55 -6.02 -18.38 5.95
C GLY A 55 -6.61 -17.89 7.27
N ASP A 56 -5.75 -17.63 8.26
CA ASP A 56 -6.13 -17.25 9.62
C ASP A 56 -6.24 -15.72 9.85
N GLY A 57 -6.04 -14.92 8.79
CA GLY A 57 -6.03 -13.46 8.88
C GLY A 57 -4.80 -12.86 9.56
N LYS A 58 -3.84 -13.67 10.00
CA LYS A 58 -2.61 -13.22 10.67
C LYS A 58 -1.46 -12.90 9.72
N GLN A 59 -1.72 -12.91 8.42
CA GLN A 59 -0.78 -12.36 7.45
C GLN A 59 -0.70 -10.85 7.62
N SER A 60 0.52 -10.32 7.52
CA SER A 60 0.75 -8.88 7.67
C SER A 60 1.43 -8.27 6.46
N ARG A 61 1.13 -7.01 6.22
CA ARG A 61 1.70 -6.21 5.13
C ARG A 61 2.04 -4.81 5.64
N ASP A 62 2.94 -4.17 4.92
CA ASP A 62 3.21 -2.74 5.05
C ASP A 62 2.32 -2.01 4.05
N PHE A 63 1.22 -1.45 4.55
CA PHE A 63 0.26 -0.71 3.72
C PHE A 63 0.66 0.76 3.63
N THR A 64 0.66 1.27 2.42
CA THR A 64 1.11 2.63 2.12
C THR A 64 -0.03 3.45 1.54
N TYR A 65 -0.42 4.51 2.23
CA TYR A 65 -1.44 5.41 1.71
C TYR A 65 -0.93 6.19 0.50
N ILE A 66 -1.80 6.44 -0.47
CA ILE A 66 -1.44 7.03 -1.78
C ILE A 66 -0.69 8.36 -1.65
N GLU A 67 -1.00 9.19 -0.67
CA GLU A 67 -0.33 10.49 -0.48
C GLU A 67 1.17 10.33 -0.14
N ASN A 68 1.55 9.27 0.60
CA ASN A 68 2.96 8.95 0.82
C ASN A 68 3.66 8.54 -0.48
N VAL A 69 2.95 7.86 -1.38
CA VAL A 69 3.51 7.48 -2.69
C VAL A 69 3.69 8.72 -3.58
N ILE A 70 2.72 9.63 -3.58
CA ILE A 70 2.81 10.91 -4.29
C ILE A 70 4.02 11.72 -3.78
N GLU A 71 4.17 11.84 -2.46
CA GLU A 71 5.35 12.49 -1.87
C GLU A 71 6.66 11.87 -2.34
N ALA A 72 6.76 10.53 -2.33
CA ALA A 72 7.95 9.83 -2.78
C ALA A 72 8.29 10.13 -4.25
N ASN A 73 7.28 10.19 -5.14
CA ASN A 73 7.48 10.54 -6.53
C ASN A 73 7.99 11.98 -6.70
N LEU A 74 7.38 12.94 -6.00
CA LEU A 74 7.80 14.34 -6.03
C LEU A 74 9.25 14.49 -5.52
N LYS A 75 9.59 13.80 -4.43
CA LYS A 75 10.96 13.81 -3.88
C LYS A 75 11.96 13.14 -4.81
N ALA A 76 11.58 12.07 -5.49
CA ALA A 76 12.44 11.45 -6.52
C ALA A 76 12.71 12.41 -7.70
N CYS A 77 11.69 13.17 -8.14
CA CYS A 77 11.88 14.19 -9.18
C CYS A 77 12.83 15.33 -8.77
N LEU A 78 12.98 15.59 -7.48
CA LEU A 78 13.83 16.64 -6.92
C LEU A 78 15.16 16.11 -6.37
N ALA A 79 15.39 14.80 -6.42
CA ALA A 79 16.59 14.17 -5.88
C ALA A 79 17.83 14.51 -6.71
N GLY A 80 18.97 14.56 -6.04
CA GLY A 80 20.25 14.81 -6.69
C GLY A 80 20.79 13.59 -7.45
N HIS A 81 21.78 13.85 -8.30
CA HIS A 81 22.46 12.84 -9.12
C HIS A 81 23.09 11.70 -8.29
N ASP A 82 23.43 11.94 -7.05
CA ASP A 82 23.95 10.93 -6.10
C ASP A 82 22.95 9.80 -5.78
N ALA A 83 21.64 10.05 -5.98
CA ALA A 83 20.58 9.07 -5.85
C ALA A 83 20.19 8.42 -7.19
N ALA A 84 20.73 8.89 -8.31
CA ALA A 84 20.39 8.40 -9.63
C ALA A 84 20.89 6.95 -9.88
N GLY A 85 20.10 6.18 -10.62
CA GLY A 85 20.35 4.76 -10.89
C GLY A 85 20.02 3.83 -9.73
N GLU A 86 19.52 4.36 -8.62
CA GLU A 86 19.21 3.57 -7.42
C GLU A 86 17.74 3.19 -7.33
N ALA A 87 17.46 2.08 -6.60
CA ALA A 87 16.10 1.64 -6.31
C ALA A 87 15.77 1.82 -4.83
N PHE A 88 14.53 2.24 -4.54
CA PHE A 88 14.04 2.63 -3.23
C PHE A 88 12.74 1.93 -2.88
N ASN A 89 12.66 1.34 -1.71
CA ASN A 89 11.38 0.85 -1.19
C ASN A 89 10.56 2.04 -0.70
N ILE A 90 9.33 2.13 -1.17
CA ILE A 90 8.37 3.17 -0.81
C ILE A 90 7.21 2.52 -0.06
N ALA A 91 7.22 2.72 1.24
CA ALA A 91 6.28 2.16 2.20
C ALA A 91 6.10 3.12 3.37
N TYR A 92 5.18 2.82 4.28
CA TYR A 92 5.07 3.55 5.54
C TYR A 92 6.14 3.11 6.55
N GLY A 93 6.58 1.86 6.49
CA GLY A 93 7.47 1.23 7.45
C GLY A 93 6.72 0.63 8.66
N GLY A 94 5.42 0.40 8.52
CA GLY A 94 4.54 -0.20 9.51
C GLY A 94 4.27 -1.69 9.28
N ARG A 95 3.38 -2.24 10.10
CA ARG A 95 2.92 -3.63 9.97
C ARG A 95 1.46 -3.73 10.40
N GLU A 96 0.59 -4.06 9.44
CA GLU A 96 -0.83 -4.23 9.68
C GLU A 96 -1.22 -5.69 9.43
N TYR A 97 -1.95 -6.30 10.36
CA TYR A 97 -2.51 -7.64 10.18
C TYR A 97 -3.86 -7.57 9.48
N LEU A 98 -4.11 -8.52 8.56
CA LEU A 98 -5.32 -8.49 7.75
C LEU A 98 -6.61 -8.56 8.59
N ILE A 99 -6.59 -9.34 9.67
CA ILE A 99 -7.73 -9.45 10.57
C ILE A 99 -8.03 -8.13 11.31
N ASP A 100 -7.00 -7.39 11.72
CA ASP A 100 -7.16 -6.11 12.41
C ASP A 100 -7.68 -5.04 11.44
N ILE A 101 -7.20 -5.06 10.19
CA ILE A 101 -7.74 -4.22 9.12
C ILE A 101 -9.23 -4.50 8.92
N TYR A 102 -9.61 -5.77 8.85
CA TYR A 102 -11.01 -6.17 8.67
C TYR A 102 -11.91 -5.57 9.74
N TYR A 103 -11.60 -5.80 11.01
CA TYR A 103 -12.41 -5.27 12.12
C TYR A 103 -12.34 -3.75 12.23
N GLY A 104 -11.22 -3.13 11.87
CA GLY A 104 -11.12 -1.67 11.74
C GLY A 104 -12.09 -1.11 10.68
N LEU A 105 -12.22 -1.80 9.54
CA LEU A 105 -13.16 -1.43 8.47
C LEU A 105 -14.62 -1.61 8.89
N THR A 106 -14.98 -2.74 9.52
CA THR A 106 -16.37 -2.97 10.00
C THR A 106 -16.79 -1.91 11.01
N ALA A 107 -15.91 -1.58 11.97
CA ALA A 107 -16.16 -0.52 12.95
C ALA A 107 -16.32 0.86 12.29
N ALA A 108 -15.48 1.22 11.32
CA ALA A 108 -15.53 2.51 10.64
C ALA A 108 -16.73 2.66 9.69
N LEU A 109 -17.22 1.54 9.15
CA LEU A 109 -18.43 1.50 8.31
C LEU A 109 -19.71 1.39 9.14
N GLY A 110 -19.61 1.05 10.44
CA GLY A 110 -20.76 0.86 11.33
C GLY A 110 -21.55 -0.42 11.01
N VAL A 111 -20.88 -1.46 10.53
CA VAL A 111 -21.49 -2.76 10.18
C VAL A 111 -20.97 -3.85 11.11
N ASP A 112 -21.86 -4.82 11.42
CA ASP A 112 -21.55 -6.01 12.22
C ASP A 112 -21.63 -7.26 11.32
N ILE A 113 -20.57 -7.48 10.56
CA ILE A 113 -20.47 -8.59 9.60
C ILE A 113 -19.19 -9.37 9.91
N GLU A 114 -19.34 -10.64 10.30
CA GLU A 114 -18.19 -11.52 10.53
C GLU A 114 -17.58 -11.99 9.21
N PRO A 115 -16.25 -12.12 9.11
CA PRO A 115 -15.61 -12.59 7.87
C PRO A 115 -15.90 -14.08 7.64
N GLN A 116 -15.81 -14.50 6.40
CA GLN A 116 -15.72 -15.93 6.05
C GLN A 116 -14.23 -16.29 5.94
N PHE A 117 -13.81 -17.37 6.58
CA PHE A 117 -12.44 -17.88 6.43
C PHE A 117 -12.40 -18.94 5.31
N GLY A 118 -11.47 -18.75 4.39
CA GLY A 118 -11.19 -19.68 3.30
C GLY A 118 -9.81 -20.35 3.46
N PRO A 119 -9.48 -21.32 2.61
CA PRO A 119 -8.18 -21.96 2.62
C PRO A 119 -7.07 -20.95 2.36
N SER A 120 -5.89 -21.18 2.95
CA SER A 120 -4.69 -20.37 2.67
C SER A 120 -4.33 -20.44 1.19
N ARG A 121 -3.91 -19.32 0.61
CA ARG A 121 -3.45 -19.27 -0.78
C ARG A 121 -2.06 -19.86 -0.87
N ALA A 122 -1.83 -20.76 -1.83
CA ALA A 122 -0.50 -21.29 -2.11
C ALA A 122 0.45 -20.15 -2.51
N GLY A 123 1.63 -20.10 -1.90
CA GLY A 123 2.64 -19.09 -2.17
C GLY A 123 2.40 -17.72 -1.50
N ASP A 124 1.37 -17.57 -0.67
CA ASP A 124 1.16 -16.31 0.06
C ASP A 124 2.24 -16.12 1.13
N ILE A 125 2.90 -14.95 1.10
CA ILE A 125 3.92 -14.57 2.07
C ILE A 125 3.23 -14.14 3.36
N LYS A 126 3.53 -14.81 4.48
CA LYS A 126 2.87 -14.54 5.76
C LYS A 126 3.13 -13.12 6.26
N HIS A 127 4.36 -12.65 6.17
CA HIS A 127 4.76 -11.30 6.64
C HIS A 127 5.59 -10.60 5.57
N SER A 128 5.23 -9.38 5.22
CA SER A 128 5.97 -8.54 4.28
C SER A 128 6.04 -7.11 4.81
N ASN A 129 7.27 -6.66 5.09
CA ASN A 129 7.57 -5.30 5.52
C ASN A 129 8.70 -4.75 4.68
N ALA A 130 8.74 -3.43 4.53
CA ALA A 130 9.80 -2.74 3.81
C ALA A 130 10.79 -2.06 4.76
N ASP A 131 12.07 -2.16 4.44
CA ASP A 131 13.05 -1.20 4.95
C ASP A 131 13.07 0.03 4.04
N ILE A 132 12.68 1.18 4.60
CA ILE A 132 12.62 2.48 3.92
C ILE A 132 13.81 3.39 4.26
N GLY A 133 14.82 2.88 4.97
CA GLY A 133 15.98 3.65 5.43
C GLY A 133 16.74 4.32 4.28
N LYS A 134 16.90 3.63 3.15
CA LYS A 134 17.53 4.18 1.96
C LYS A 134 16.73 5.35 1.36
N ALA A 135 15.41 5.21 1.24
CA ALA A 135 14.54 6.27 0.74
C ALA A 135 14.56 7.50 1.66
N LYS A 136 14.53 7.30 2.97
CA LYS A 136 14.67 8.39 3.96
C LYS A 136 15.98 9.14 3.79
N LYS A 137 17.09 8.41 3.62
CA LYS A 137 18.43 9.01 3.53
C LYS A 137 18.67 9.76 2.23
N MET A 138 18.31 9.16 1.09
CA MET A 138 18.72 9.66 -0.23
C MET A 138 17.65 10.50 -0.91
N LEU A 139 16.35 10.21 -0.68
CA LEU A 139 15.25 10.98 -1.23
C LEU A 139 14.63 11.95 -0.21
N MET A 140 15.10 11.96 1.04
CA MET A 140 14.45 12.70 2.14
C MET A 140 12.98 12.31 2.31
N TYR A 141 12.63 11.05 1.97
CA TYR A 141 11.28 10.51 2.09
C TYR A 141 10.87 10.43 3.55
N ASN A 142 9.75 11.03 3.92
CA ASN A 142 9.22 11.01 5.29
C ASN A 142 7.71 10.80 5.28
N PRO A 143 7.22 9.54 5.23
CA PRO A 143 5.80 9.27 5.13
C PRO A 143 5.03 9.80 6.36
N GLU A 144 4.12 10.74 6.16
CA GLU A 144 3.36 11.40 7.22
C GLU A 144 1.94 10.82 7.40
N TRP A 145 1.50 9.98 6.45
CA TRP A 145 0.20 9.34 6.50
C TRP A 145 0.34 7.95 7.11
N SER A 146 -0.03 7.83 8.40
CA SER A 146 -0.16 6.53 9.04
C SER A 146 -1.28 5.70 8.39
N PHE A 147 -1.30 4.39 8.68
CA PHE A 147 -2.38 3.52 8.20
C PHE A 147 -3.75 4.03 8.64
N GLU A 148 -3.94 4.37 9.92
CA GLU A 148 -5.21 4.85 10.46
C GLU A 148 -5.67 6.16 9.81
N LYS A 149 -4.75 7.12 9.61
CA LYS A 149 -5.05 8.37 8.93
C LYS A 149 -5.48 8.15 7.49
N GLY A 150 -4.74 7.29 6.78
CA GLY A 150 -5.02 6.96 5.39
C GLY A 150 -6.32 6.19 5.19
N ILE A 151 -6.60 5.19 6.06
CA ILE A 151 -7.82 4.39 5.95
C ILE A 151 -9.07 5.23 6.23
N LYS A 152 -9.00 6.14 7.19
CA LYS A 152 -10.09 7.07 7.48
C LYS A 152 -10.43 7.92 6.25
N ALA A 153 -9.44 8.55 5.63
CA ALA A 153 -9.63 9.35 4.42
C ALA A 153 -10.13 8.52 3.22
N ALA A 154 -9.67 7.27 3.09
CA ALA A 154 -10.15 6.38 2.04
C ALA A 154 -11.62 5.99 2.25
N ILE A 155 -12.03 5.63 3.47
CA ILE A 155 -13.41 5.24 3.80
C ILE A 155 -14.37 6.41 3.55
N GLU A 156 -14.03 7.64 3.94
CA GLU A 156 -14.86 8.83 3.68
C GLU A 156 -15.15 8.97 2.19
N TRP A 157 -14.12 8.83 1.36
CA TRP A 157 -14.29 8.89 -0.09
C TRP A 157 -15.16 7.74 -0.63
N TYR A 158 -14.95 6.51 -0.17
CA TYR A 158 -15.72 5.34 -0.64
C TYR A 158 -17.19 5.42 -0.25
N LYS A 159 -17.53 5.94 0.94
CA LYS A 159 -18.94 6.16 1.36
C LYS A 159 -19.71 7.10 0.43
N GLU A 160 -19.01 8.02 -0.22
CA GLU A 160 -19.61 8.98 -1.16
C GLU A 160 -19.66 8.47 -2.61
N ASN A 161 -18.85 7.45 -2.96
CA ASN A 161 -18.59 7.07 -4.35
C ASN A 161 -18.86 5.58 -4.67
N LEU A 162 -19.24 4.74 -3.71
CA LEU A 162 -19.74 3.38 -3.87
C LEU A 162 -21.22 3.30 -3.54
#